data_71a54fbb67ce3727f909271971b1b559
#
_entry.id   71a54fbb67ce3727f909271971b1b559
#
_cell.length_a   1.000
_cell.length_b   1.000
_cell.length_c   1.000
_cell.angle_alpha   90.00
_cell.angle_beta   90.00
_cell.angle_gamma   90.00
#
_symmetry.space_group_name_H-M   'P 1'
#
loop_
_entity.id
_entity.type
_entity.pdbx_description
1 polymer ?
#
loop_
_entity_poly.entity_id
_entity_poly.type
_entity_poly.pdbx_seq_one_letter_code
_entity_poly.pdbx_strand_id
1 'polypeptide(L)'
;RNHSSAASDVYKRQLNNQLSISLLRVEILAGLTVAIALVPEAVAFAFVAGVEPLVGLYAAFIVGLVTALFGGRPGMISGATGALAVVMISLVSEHGVQYLFATVILMGILQILAGVFKLGKFIRMVPQPVMLGFVNGLAIVIGLAQIRQFQYETADGNLEWMSGMLLSTSVLIVCITMVLIWLTPKITRLL
;
A
#
# COMPACT_ATOMS: atom_id res chain seq x y z
N ARG A 1 -7.88 22.89 -21.54
CA ARG A 1 -7.22 23.78 -20.54
C ARG A 1 -6.38 22.91 -19.63
N ASN A 2 -5.08 23.17 -19.63
CA ASN A 2 -3.99 22.33 -19.16
C ASN A 2 -4.03 22.00 -17.66
N HIS A 3 -4.23 20.73 -17.33
CA HIS A 3 -4.01 20.21 -15.97
C HIS A 3 -2.52 20.35 -15.50
N SER A 4 -1.58 20.57 -16.41
CA SER A 4 -0.17 20.82 -16.07
C SER A 4 0.06 22.19 -15.45
N SER A 5 -0.78 23.17 -15.75
CA SER A 5 -0.69 24.55 -15.22
C SER A 5 -1.05 24.59 -13.73
N ALA A 6 -2.11 23.92 -13.31
CA ALA A 6 -2.54 23.92 -11.91
C ALA A 6 -1.47 23.29 -10.98
N ALA A 7 -0.86 22.19 -11.40
CA ALA A 7 0.22 21.55 -10.63
C ALA A 7 1.48 22.44 -10.56
N SER A 8 1.82 23.13 -11.65
CA SER A 8 2.96 24.06 -11.66
C SER A 8 2.70 25.32 -10.83
N ASP A 9 1.45 25.77 -10.77
CA ASP A 9 1.08 26.95 -9.97
C ASP A 9 1.03 26.64 -8.47
N VAL A 10 0.60 25.43 -8.09
CA VAL A 10 0.70 24.93 -6.72
C VAL A 10 2.17 24.81 -6.30
N TYR A 11 3.01 24.25 -7.18
CA TYR A 11 4.45 24.12 -6.94
C TYR A 11 5.15 25.47 -6.79
N LYS A 12 4.84 26.46 -7.65
CA LYS A 12 5.37 27.82 -7.55
C LYS A 12 4.87 28.57 -6.30
N ARG A 13 3.63 28.35 -5.89
CA ARG A 13 3.11 28.90 -4.63
C ARG A 13 3.81 28.30 -3.41
N GLN A 14 4.12 27.01 -3.42
CA GLN A 14 4.88 26.36 -2.34
C GLN A 14 6.32 26.85 -2.25
N LEU A 15 6.97 27.13 -3.37
CA LEU A 15 8.33 27.67 -3.40
C LEU A 15 8.40 29.16 -2.99
N ASN A 16 7.34 29.92 -3.24
CA ASN A 16 7.33 31.37 -3.00
C ASN A 16 6.67 31.77 -1.67
N ASN A 17 6.00 30.85 -1.00
CA ASN A 17 5.38 31.09 0.29
C ASN A 17 6.32 30.57 1.38
N GLN A 18 7.09 31.49 1.97
CA GLN A 18 7.79 31.28 3.23
C GLN A 18 6.83 30.56 4.19
N LEU A 19 7.32 29.55 4.90
CA LEU A 19 6.65 28.68 5.88
C LEU A 19 5.55 29.45 6.66
N SER A 20 4.35 29.47 6.09
CA SER A 20 3.18 30.01 6.78
C SER A 20 2.70 28.95 7.76
N ILE A 21 2.41 29.34 8.99
CA ILE A 21 1.85 28.45 10.03
C ILE A 21 0.59 27.73 9.53
N SER A 22 -0.20 28.39 8.66
CA SER A 22 -1.38 27.77 8.04
C SER A 22 -1.02 26.64 7.09
N LEU A 23 0.04 26.80 6.29
CA LEU A 23 0.53 25.76 5.39
C LEU A 23 1.05 24.55 6.19
N LEU A 24 1.85 24.81 7.24
CA LEU A 24 2.38 23.77 8.10
C LEU A 24 1.27 22.93 8.76
N ARG A 25 0.18 23.58 9.21
CA ARG A 25 -0.98 22.85 9.75
C ARG A 25 -1.63 21.93 8.74
N VAL A 26 -1.81 22.40 7.50
CA VAL A 26 -2.40 21.57 6.42
C VAL A 26 -1.51 20.38 6.10
N GLU A 27 -0.21 20.57 5.99
CA GLU A 27 0.75 19.51 5.70
C GLU A 27 0.83 18.49 6.85
N ILE A 28 0.82 18.92 8.11
CA ILE A 28 0.79 18.03 9.27
C ILE A 28 -0.51 17.21 9.30
N LEU A 29 -1.65 17.84 9.09
CA LEU A 29 -2.94 17.15 9.08
C LEU A 29 -3.04 16.16 7.93
N ALA A 30 -2.55 16.52 6.74
CA ALA A 30 -2.47 15.63 5.59
C ALA A 30 -1.57 14.42 5.89
N GLY A 31 -0.38 14.65 6.43
CA GLY A 31 0.53 13.59 6.83
C GLY A 31 -0.06 12.66 7.90
N LEU A 32 -0.74 13.21 8.91
CA LEU A 32 -1.40 12.43 9.94
C LEU A 32 -2.54 11.57 9.38
N THR A 33 -3.36 12.13 8.50
CA THR A 33 -4.44 11.39 7.83
C THR A 33 -3.90 10.20 7.04
N VAL A 34 -2.82 10.42 6.30
CA VAL A 34 -2.15 9.37 5.53
C VAL A 34 -1.54 8.32 6.45
N ALA A 35 -0.86 8.73 7.53
CA ALA A 35 -0.27 7.80 8.49
C ALA A 35 -1.33 6.87 9.10
N ILE A 36 -2.48 7.41 9.49
CA ILE A 36 -3.61 6.62 10.01
C ILE A 36 -4.13 5.62 8.97
N ALA A 37 -4.18 6.00 7.70
CA ALA A 37 -4.61 5.12 6.61
C ALA A 37 -3.58 4.02 6.29
N LEU A 38 -2.27 4.34 6.34
CA LEU A 38 -1.19 3.41 6.02
C LEU A 38 -0.96 2.33 7.09
N VAL A 39 -1.26 2.59 8.36
CA VAL A 39 -1.07 1.61 9.44
C VAL A 39 -1.87 0.32 9.19
N PRO A 40 -3.21 0.35 8.99
CA PRO A 40 -3.98 -0.85 8.69
C PRO A 40 -3.54 -1.53 7.39
N GLU A 41 -3.16 -0.74 6.37
CA GLU A 41 -2.68 -1.26 5.10
C GLU A 41 -1.37 -2.02 5.26
N ALA A 42 -0.40 -1.47 5.98
CA ALA A 42 0.88 -2.12 6.25
C ALA A 42 0.71 -3.43 7.03
N VAL A 43 -0.17 -3.44 8.03
CA VAL A 43 -0.52 -4.64 8.81
C VAL A 43 -1.17 -5.69 7.91
N ALA A 44 -2.15 -5.30 7.09
CA ALA A 44 -2.86 -6.22 6.22
C ALA A 44 -1.91 -6.88 5.19
N PHE A 45 -1.01 -6.11 4.59
CA PHE A 45 -0.05 -6.68 3.64
C PHE A 45 1.07 -7.49 4.31
N ALA A 46 1.44 -7.19 5.56
CA ALA A 46 2.33 -8.03 6.35
C ALA A 46 1.72 -9.42 6.57
N PHE A 47 0.45 -9.50 6.96
CA PHE A 47 -0.26 -10.77 7.06
C PHE A 47 -0.34 -11.51 5.73
N VAL A 48 -0.66 -10.81 4.63
CA VAL A 48 -0.69 -11.43 3.29
C VAL A 48 0.69 -11.97 2.91
N ALA A 49 1.76 -11.26 3.21
CA ALA A 49 3.13 -11.71 2.92
C ALA A 49 3.64 -12.82 3.86
N GLY A 50 2.88 -13.19 4.89
CA GLY A 50 3.28 -14.20 5.87
C GLY A 50 4.37 -13.72 6.83
N VAL A 51 4.45 -12.40 7.08
CA VAL A 51 5.40 -11.80 8.02
C VAL A 51 4.68 -11.18 9.21
N GLU A 52 5.40 -11.02 10.30
CA GLU A 52 4.88 -10.41 11.51
C GLU A 52 4.43 -8.96 11.26
N PRO A 53 3.26 -8.51 11.75
CA PRO A 53 2.74 -7.16 11.52
C PRO A 53 3.69 -6.04 11.87
N LEU A 54 4.50 -6.21 12.93
CA LEU A 54 5.50 -5.23 13.34
C LEU A 54 6.57 -5.01 12.27
N VAL A 55 6.97 -6.05 11.55
CA VAL A 55 7.92 -5.95 10.42
C VAL A 55 7.35 -5.06 9.32
N GLY A 56 6.06 -5.25 8.98
CA GLY A 56 5.36 -4.41 8.02
C GLY A 56 5.28 -2.94 8.44
N LEU A 57 5.00 -2.68 9.72
CA LEU A 57 4.93 -1.33 10.27
C LEU A 57 6.30 -0.62 10.25
N TYR A 58 7.37 -1.31 10.66
CA TYR A 58 8.73 -0.76 10.58
C TYR A 58 9.15 -0.49 9.14
N ALA A 59 8.84 -1.40 8.23
CA ALA A 59 9.12 -1.19 6.81
C ALA A 59 8.37 0.04 6.26
N ALA A 60 7.09 0.19 6.56
CA ALA A 60 6.29 1.34 6.15
C ALA A 60 6.84 2.64 6.73
N PHE A 61 7.25 2.65 8.01
CA PHE A 61 7.86 3.80 8.65
C PHE A 61 9.18 4.21 7.97
N ILE A 62 10.10 3.25 7.77
CA ILE A 62 11.40 3.52 7.15
C ILE A 62 11.24 4.01 5.71
N VAL A 63 10.40 3.34 4.91
CA VAL A 63 10.14 3.72 3.52
C VAL A 63 9.48 5.09 3.46
N GLY A 64 8.48 5.35 4.31
CA GLY A 64 7.82 6.65 4.40
C GLY A 64 8.79 7.77 4.78
N LEU A 65 9.65 7.54 5.77
CA LEU A 65 10.66 8.52 6.21
C LEU A 65 11.69 8.79 5.11
N VAL A 66 12.26 7.75 4.52
CA VAL A 66 13.28 7.88 3.46
C VAL A 66 12.70 8.58 2.24
N THR A 67 11.48 8.23 1.82
CA THR A 67 10.84 8.89 0.67
C THR A 67 10.43 10.32 0.98
N ALA A 68 10.07 10.65 2.21
CA ALA A 68 9.79 12.03 2.62
C ALA A 68 11.04 12.91 2.59
N LEU A 69 12.21 12.35 2.96
CA LEU A 69 13.48 13.07 2.97
C LEU A 69 14.15 13.16 1.59
N PHE A 70 14.11 12.09 0.83
CA PHE A 70 14.81 11.95 -0.45
C PHE A 70 13.89 11.84 -1.66
N GLY A 71 12.59 11.76 -1.44
CA GLY A 71 11.59 11.55 -2.49
C GLY A 71 11.42 12.76 -3.41
N GLY A 72 10.97 12.48 -4.64
CA GLY A 72 11.09 13.41 -5.76
C GLY A 72 9.90 14.30 -6.05
N ARG A 73 8.71 14.10 -5.48
CA ARG A 73 7.52 14.93 -5.80
C ARG A 73 6.71 15.26 -4.56
N PRO A 74 6.32 16.54 -4.39
CA PRO A 74 5.40 16.94 -3.33
C PRO A 74 4.07 16.15 -3.43
N GLY A 75 3.55 15.71 -2.30
CA GLY A 75 2.31 14.94 -2.23
C GLY A 75 2.42 13.47 -2.66
N MET A 76 3.63 12.96 -2.88
CA MET A 76 3.86 11.54 -3.17
C MET A 76 4.07 10.76 -1.89
N ILE A 77 3.40 9.63 -1.78
CA ILE A 77 3.48 8.71 -0.66
C ILE A 77 4.05 7.39 -1.19
N SER A 78 4.94 6.78 -0.42
CA SER A 78 5.39 5.42 -0.64
C SER A 78 4.92 4.56 0.51
N GLY A 79 4.34 3.42 0.19
CA GLY A 79 3.78 2.50 1.17
C GLY A 79 3.82 1.06 0.70
N ALA A 80 3.15 0.20 1.43
CA ALA A 80 3.03 -1.21 1.10
C ALA A 80 2.33 -1.41 -0.26
N THR A 81 2.75 -2.44 -0.99
CA THR A 81 2.19 -2.77 -2.31
C THR A 81 1.68 -4.20 -2.33
N GLY A 82 0.37 -4.36 -2.53
CA GLY A 82 -0.27 -5.67 -2.56
C GLY A 82 0.30 -6.62 -3.61
N ALA A 83 0.74 -6.09 -4.76
CA ALA A 83 1.39 -6.89 -5.80
C ALA A 83 2.66 -7.59 -5.30
N LEU A 84 3.50 -6.88 -4.54
CA LEU A 84 4.71 -7.45 -3.96
C LEU A 84 4.37 -8.41 -2.82
N ALA A 85 3.41 -8.07 -1.95
CA ALA A 85 3.02 -8.92 -0.84
C ALA A 85 2.60 -10.32 -1.32
N VAL A 86 1.82 -10.41 -2.41
CA VAL A 86 1.38 -11.68 -2.98
C VAL A 86 2.55 -12.52 -3.51
N VAL A 87 3.52 -11.89 -4.18
CA VAL A 87 4.71 -12.59 -4.70
C VAL A 87 5.59 -13.09 -3.55
N MET A 88 5.62 -12.38 -2.43
CA MET A 88 6.42 -12.74 -1.26
C MET A 88 5.86 -13.96 -0.49
N ILE A 89 4.58 -14.29 -0.64
CA ILE A 89 3.96 -15.43 0.07
C ILE A 89 4.75 -16.73 -0.19
N SER A 90 4.96 -17.09 -1.45
CA SER A 90 5.70 -18.31 -1.79
C SER A 90 7.14 -18.29 -1.29
N LEU A 91 7.80 -17.15 -1.42
CA LEU A 91 9.17 -16.97 -0.95
C LEU A 91 9.29 -17.19 0.56
N VAL A 92 8.39 -16.58 1.33
CA VAL A 92 8.42 -16.68 2.81
C VAL A 92 8.01 -18.07 3.27
N SER A 93 7.04 -18.73 2.62
CA SER A 93 6.59 -20.06 2.99
C SER A 93 7.62 -21.16 2.68
N GLU A 94 8.38 -21.01 1.59
CA GLU A 94 9.35 -22.01 1.18
C GLU A 94 10.74 -21.81 1.78
N HIS A 95 11.16 -20.56 1.97
CA HIS A 95 12.55 -20.22 2.33
C HIS A 95 12.69 -19.43 3.66
N GLY A 96 11.56 -18.92 4.19
CA GLY A 96 11.54 -18.15 5.42
C GLY A 96 11.82 -16.64 5.23
N VAL A 97 11.61 -15.89 6.32
CA VAL A 97 11.67 -14.41 6.33
C VAL A 97 13.08 -13.87 6.03
N GLN A 98 14.13 -14.63 6.31
CA GLN A 98 15.52 -14.18 6.03
C GLN A 98 15.77 -13.98 4.53
N TYR A 99 15.22 -14.84 3.70
CA TYR A 99 15.30 -14.70 2.24
C TYR A 99 14.50 -13.51 1.72
N LEU A 100 13.43 -13.13 2.40
CA LEU A 100 12.69 -11.91 2.10
C LEU A 100 13.60 -10.69 2.23
N PHE A 101 14.37 -10.56 3.30
CA PHE A 101 15.28 -9.42 3.47
C PHE A 101 16.37 -9.38 2.39
N ALA A 102 16.95 -10.53 2.04
CA ALA A 102 17.92 -10.61 0.94
C ALA A 102 17.30 -10.19 -0.40
N THR A 103 16.07 -10.64 -0.67
CA THR A 103 15.35 -10.29 -1.90
C THR A 103 15.02 -8.79 -1.95
N VAL A 104 14.65 -8.17 -0.83
CA VAL A 104 14.39 -6.73 -0.75
C VAL A 104 15.66 -5.92 -1.04
N ILE A 105 16.82 -6.35 -0.52
CA ILE A 105 18.10 -5.70 -0.84
C ILE A 105 18.42 -5.81 -2.33
N LEU A 106 18.27 -6.99 -2.92
CA LEU A 106 18.49 -7.21 -4.35
C LEU A 106 17.54 -6.36 -5.20
N MET A 107 16.26 -6.32 -4.83
CA MET A 107 15.25 -5.48 -5.47
C MET A 107 15.64 -3.99 -5.40
N GLY A 108 16.13 -3.51 -4.26
CA GLY A 108 16.60 -2.14 -4.10
C GLY A 108 17.76 -1.81 -5.04
N ILE A 109 18.74 -2.70 -5.17
CA ILE A 109 19.86 -2.55 -6.09
C ILE A 109 19.37 -2.47 -7.54
N LEU A 110 18.46 -3.38 -7.94
CA LEU A 110 17.88 -3.38 -9.28
C LEU A 110 17.08 -2.10 -9.57
N GLN A 111 16.35 -1.59 -8.58
CA GLN A 111 15.62 -0.33 -8.72
C GLN A 111 16.55 0.87 -8.90
N ILE A 112 17.68 0.92 -8.18
CA ILE A 112 18.70 1.96 -8.35
C ILE A 112 19.29 1.89 -9.76
N LEU A 113 19.66 0.70 -10.23
CA LEU A 113 20.16 0.50 -11.59
C LEU A 113 19.13 0.95 -12.63
N ALA A 114 17.88 0.55 -12.47
CA ALA A 114 16.78 0.97 -13.35
C ALA A 114 16.61 2.50 -13.35
N GLY A 115 16.79 3.15 -12.21
CA GLY A 115 16.76 4.61 -12.09
C GLY A 115 17.90 5.27 -12.85
N VAL A 116 19.15 4.78 -12.69
CA VAL A 116 20.34 5.28 -13.39
C VAL A 116 20.18 5.16 -14.90
N PHE A 117 19.69 4.03 -15.39
CA PHE A 117 19.41 3.80 -16.82
C PHE A 117 18.15 4.52 -17.31
N LYS A 118 17.45 5.25 -16.44
CA LYS A 118 16.20 5.97 -16.76
C LYS A 118 15.13 5.08 -17.38
N LEU A 119 15.08 3.80 -16.97
CA LEU A 119 14.13 2.81 -17.48
C LEU A 119 12.67 3.17 -17.17
N GLY A 120 12.43 4.02 -16.18
CA GLY A 120 11.10 4.56 -15.88
C GLY A 120 10.41 5.30 -17.05
N LYS A 121 11.18 5.70 -18.08
CA LYS A 121 10.61 6.27 -19.31
C LYS A 121 9.77 5.24 -20.09
N PHE A 122 10.11 3.96 -20.01
CA PHE A 122 9.42 2.89 -20.73
C PHE A 122 8.00 2.65 -20.20
N ILE A 123 7.69 3.05 -18.96
CA ILE A 123 6.34 2.91 -18.41
C ILE A 123 5.31 3.73 -19.20
N ARG A 124 5.75 4.79 -19.88
CA ARG A 124 4.87 5.61 -20.75
C ARG A 124 4.48 4.88 -22.04
N MET A 125 5.20 3.83 -22.40
CA MET A 125 4.91 3.01 -23.57
C MET A 125 3.90 1.91 -23.28
N VAL A 126 3.57 1.68 -22.02
CA VAL A 126 2.60 0.66 -21.62
C VAL A 126 1.19 1.14 -21.96
N PRO A 127 0.46 0.43 -22.84
CA PRO A 127 -0.91 0.79 -23.20
C PRO A 127 -1.85 0.75 -22.00
N GLN A 128 -2.81 1.66 -21.97
CA GLN A 128 -3.80 1.74 -20.88
C GLN A 128 -4.56 0.41 -20.63
N PRO A 129 -4.96 -0.39 -21.64
CA PRO A 129 -5.60 -1.68 -21.40
C PRO A 129 -4.73 -2.67 -20.61
N VAL A 130 -3.40 -2.64 -20.81
CA VAL A 130 -2.47 -3.49 -20.07
C VAL A 130 -2.44 -3.11 -18.59
N MET A 131 -2.42 -1.79 -18.30
CA MET A 131 -2.49 -1.31 -16.91
C MET A 131 -3.79 -1.70 -16.24
N LEU A 132 -4.91 -1.59 -16.93
CA LEU A 132 -6.22 -2.00 -16.40
C LEU A 132 -6.27 -3.53 -16.16
N GLY A 133 -5.74 -4.31 -17.09
CA GLY A 133 -5.63 -5.77 -16.93
C GLY A 133 -4.78 -6.15 -15.72
N PHE A 134 -3.64 -5.49 -15.54
CA PHE A 134 -2.78 -5.70 -14.38
C PHE A 134 -3.50 -5.38 -13.05
N VAL A 135 -4.16 -4.23 -12.96
CA VAL A 135 -4.88 -3.82 -11.74
C VAL A 135 -6.03 -4.77 -11.43
N ASN A 136 -6.80 -5.19 -12.45
CA ASN A 136 -7.90 -6.14 -12.26
C ASN A 136 -7.39 -7.53 -11.85
N GLY A 137 -6.31 -8.01 -12.47
CA GLY A 137 -5.65 -9.26 -12.07
C GLY A 137 -5.15 -9.20 -10.64
N LEU A 138 -4.52 -8.09 -10.25
CA LEU A 138 -4.05 -7.86 -8.89
C LEU A 138 -5.21 -7.86 -7.88
N ALA A 139 -6.33 -7.22 -8.20
CA ALA A 139 -7.51 -7.22 -7.35
C ALA A 139 -8.05 -8.64 -7.09
N ILE A 140 -8.06 -9.49 -8.12
CA ILE A 140 -8.47 -10.91 -7.99
C ILE A 140 -7.49 -11.66 -7.07
N VAL A 141 -6.20 -11.51 -7.28
CA VAL A 141 -5.17 -12.21 -6.49
C VAL A 141 -5.20 -11.77 -5.02
N ILE A 142 -5.32 -10.46 -4.76
CA ILE A 142 -5.49 -9.95 -3.40
C ILE A 142 -6.78 -10.47 -2.77
N GLY A 143 -7.89 -10.48 -3.53
CA GLY A 143 -9.16 -11.03 -3.06
C GLY A 143 -9.05 -12.51 -2.66
N LEU A 144 -8.39 -13.32 -3.47
CA LEU A 144 -8.13 -14.74 -3.16
C LEU A 144 -7.24 -14.91 -1.92
N ALA A 145 -6.22 -14.05 -1.76
CA ALA A 145 -5.36 -14.06 -0.57
C ALA A 145 -6.14 -13.73 0.72
N GLN A 146 -7.16 -12.86 0.64
CA GLN A 146 -8.02 -12.56 1.79
C GLN A 146 -8.88 -13.76 2.22
N ILE A 147 -9.21 -14.68 1.32
CA ILE A 147 -9.97 -15.88 1.68
C ILE A 147 -9.18 -16.76 2.65
N ARG A 148 -7.86 -16.81 2.53
CA ARG A 148 -7.00 -17.54 3.46
C ARG A 148 -7.03 -16.97 4.88
N GLN A 149 -7.42 -15.73 5.07
CA GLN A 149 -7.56 -15.13 6.42
C GLN A 149 -8.73 -15.72 7.22
N PHE A 150 -9.64 -16.46 6.56
CA PHE A 150 -10.70 -17.21 7.23
C PHE A 150 -10.27 -18.64 7.65
N GLN A 151 -8.99 -18.95 7.51
CA GLN A 151 -8.39 -20.18 8.01
C GLN A 151 -7.51 -19.86 9.22
N TYR A 152 -7.48 -20.74 10.19
CA TYR A 152 -6.56 -20.69 11.31
C TYR A 152 -5.75 -21.98 11.41
N GLU A 153 -4.55 -21.87 11.90
CA GLU A 153 -3.67 -23.00 12.10
C GLU A 153 -4.03 -23.69 13.43
N THR A 154 -4.39 -24.96 13.36
CA THR A 154 -4.66 -25.79 14.52
C THR A 154 -3.35 -26.20 15.19
N ALA A 155 -3.39 -26.58 16.47
CA ALA A 155 -2.20 -27.03 17.22
C ALA A 155 -1.45 -28.20 16.53
N ASP A 156 -2.11 -28.93 15.65
CA ASP A 156 -1.54 -30.02 14.84
C ASP A 156 -0.92 -29.56 13.51
N GLY A 157 -0.83 -28.25 13.25
CA GLY A 157 -0.26 -27.65 12.04
C GLY A 157 -1.18 -27.73 10.80
N ASN A 158 -2.43 -28.12 10.96
CA ASN A 158 -3.41 -28.16 9.87
C ASN A 158 -4.14 -26.82 9.76
N LEU A 159 -4.39 -26.36 8.51
CA LEU A 159 -5.22 -25.19 8.24
C LEU A 159 -6.69 -25.62 8.24
N GLU A 160 -7.44 -25.12 9.21
CA GLU A 160 -8.88 -25.34 9.29
C GLU A 160 -9.64 -24.06 9.03
N TRP A 161 -10.82 -24.20 8.42
CA TRP A 161 -11.71 -23.07 8.20
C TRP A 161 -12.34 -22.62 9.52
N MET A 162 -12.36 -21.31 9.73
CA MET A 162 -13.13 -20.78 10.85
C MET A 162 -14.57 -21.26 10.82
N SER A 163 -15.07 -21.70 11.96
CA SER A 163 -16.44 -22.22 12.09
C SER A 163 -17.17 -21.51 13.23
N GLY A 164 -18.50 -21.61 13.20
CA GLY A 164 -19.35 -21.10 14.28
C GLY A 164 -19.31 -19.58 14.43
N MET A 165 -19.20 -19.12 15.68
CA MET A 165 -19.29 -17.69 16.04
C MET A 165 -18.15 -16.86 15.47
N LEU A 166 -16.95 -17.42 15.36
CA LEU A 166 -15.79 -16.72 14.79
C LEU A 166 -15.99 -16.36 13.32
N LEU A 167 -16.47 -17.32 12.53
CA LEU A 167 -16.76 -17.08 11.11
C LEU A 167 -17.85 -16.04 10.92
N SER A 168 -18.96 -16.16 11.69
CA SER A 168 -20.07 -15.22 11.58
C SER A 168 -19.67 -13.79 11.96
N THR A 169 -18.86 -13.62 13.00
CA THR A 169 -18.35 -12.32 13.42
C THR A 169 -17.40 -11.73 12.38
N SER A 170 -16.48 -12.53 11.82
CA SER A 170 -15.55 -12.07 10.81
C SER A 170 -16.28 -11.64 9.52
N VAL A 171 -17.24 -12.43 9.07
CA VAL A 171 -18.06 -12.09 7.89
C VAL A 171 -18.89 -10.82 8.14
N LEU A 172 -19.47 -10.68 9.34
CA LEU A 172 -20.24 -9.50 9.71
C LEU A 172 -19.37 -8.24 9.67
N ILE A 173 -18.16 -8.29 10.20
CA ILE A 173 -17.19 -7.17 10.16
C ILE A 173 -16.84 -6.81 8.71
N VAL A 174 -16.57 -7.79 7.87
CA VAL A 174 -16.29 -7.57 6.44
C VAL A 174 -17.48 -6.92 5.75
N CYS A 175 -18.70 -7.41 5.98
CA CYS A 175 -19.91 -6.83 5.40
C CYS A 175 -20.12 -5.39 5.85
N ILE A 176 -19.97 -5.09 7.15
CA ILE A 176 -20.09 -3.72 7.68
C ILE A 176 -19.05 -2.82 7.02
N THR A 177 -17.80 -3.26 6.93
CA THR A 177 -16.71 -2.50 6.30
C THR A 177 -17.00 -2.20 4.83
N MET A 178 -17.48 -3.20 4.07
CA MET A 178 -17.88 -3.03 2.68
C MET A 178 -19.02 -2.02 2.51
N VAL A 179 -20.02 -2.09 3.38
CA VAL A 179 -21.15 -1.14 3.38
C VAL A 179 -20.64 0.27 3.70
N LEU A 180 -19.77 0.43 4.68
CA LEU A 180 -19.19 1.72 5.03
C LEU A 180 -18.39 2.32 3.87
N ILE A 181 -17.53 1.53 3.23
CA ILE A 181 -16.74 1.97 2.06
C ILE A 181 -17.66 2.40 0.91
N TRP A 182 -18.74 1.66 0.68
CA TRP A 182 -19.69 2.00 -0.38
C TRP A 182 -20.55 3.23 -0.04
N LEU A 183 -20.88 3.43 1.24
CA LEU A 183 -21.75 4.52 1.70
C LEU A 183 -21.01 5.85 1.83
N THR A 184 -19.74 5.81 2.27
CA THR A 184 -18.92 7.00 2.52
C THR A 184 -18.89 7.99 1.35
N PRO A 185 -18.61 7.58 0.08
CA PRO A 185 -18.60 8.53 -1.04
C PRO A 185 -19.98 9.07 -1.40
N LYS A 186 -21.07 8.40 -0.98
CA LYS A 186 -22.43 8.93 -1.17
C LYS A 186 -22.76 10.01 -0.16
N ILE A 187 -22.34 9.82 1.08
CA ILE A 187 -22.56 10.80 2.16
C ILE A 187 -21.71 12.06 1.93
N THR A 188 -20.43 11.91 1.57
CA THR A 188 -19.54 13.05 1.30
C THR A 188 -19.90 13.86 0.06
N ARG A 189 -20.69 13.31 -0.86
CA ARG A 189 -21.23 14.08 -2.00
C ARG A 189 -22.50 14.86 -1.65
N LEU A 190 -23.12 14.59 -0.51
CA LEU A 190 -24.32 15.27 -0.03
C LEU A 190 -23.99 16.41 0.95
N LEU A 191 -22.76 16.48 1.45
CA LEU A 191 -22.18 17.56 2.26
C LEU A 191 -21.33 18.49 1.38
#